data_7390700794e51e7cc60db277479f432a
#
_entry.id   7390700794e51e7cc60db277479f432a
#
_cell.length_a   1.000
_cell.length_b   1.000
_cell.length_c   1.000
_cell.angle_alpha   90.00
_cell.angle_beta   90.00
_cell.angle_gamma   90.00
#
_symmetry.space_group_name_H-M   'P 1'
#
loop_
_entity.id
_entity.type
_entity.pdbx_description
1 polymer ?
#
loop_
_entity_poly.entity_id
_entity_poly.type
_entity_poly.pdbx_seq_one_letter_code
_entity_poly.pdbx_strand_id
1 'polypeptide(L)'
;MPVLELTTLIPGRTPEQVLDFCLEGVNFPKIFPERVTPLGDIDLNNLRIEAGRQFRFRHWMFNVIPLNWTVVIREVGDCHFIDEMIKGPMAAFRHEHRVAAGEGGTLYTDRITYAAIGGAPLEWLLVNAYMRRIFEARHRNMLQLLK
;
A
#
# COMPACT_ATOMS: atom_id res chain seq x y z
N MET A 1 5.83 15.02 10.23
CA MET A 1 4.90 14.39 9.27
C MET A 1 4.09 13.31 9.97
N PRO A 2 2.80 13.21 9.70
CA PRO A 2 1.99 12.13 10.27
C PRO A 2 2.50 10.76 9.85
N VAL A 3 2.33 9.82 10.77
CA VAL A 3 2.66 8.42 10.54
C VAL A 3 1.41 7.60 10.89
N LEU A 4 0.98 6.76 9.96
CA LEU A 4 -0.05 5.76 10.20
C LEU A 4 0.61 4.39 10.24
N GLU A 5 0.38 3.64 11.30
CA GLU A 5 0.91 2.28 11.41
C GLU A 5 -0.21 1.33 11.81
N LEU A 6 -0.39 0.27 11.04
CA LEU A 6 -1.39 -0.77 11.29
C LEU A 6 -0.72 -2.13 11.22
N THR A 7 -0.99 -2.98 12.21
CA THR A 7 -0.49 -4.36 12.27
C THR A 7 -1.68 -5.32 12.37
N THR A 8 -1.67 -6.36 11.56
CA THR A 8 -2.72 -7.39 11.54
C THR A 8 -2.08 -8.77 11.54
N LEU A 9 -2.60 -9.67 12.36
CA LEU A 9 -2.21 -11.08 12.30
C LEU A 9 -2.94 -11.75 11.15
N ILE A 10 -2.17 -12.40 10.26
CA ILE A 10 -2.70 -13.22 9.16
C ILE A 10 -2.51 -14.67 9.55
N PRO A 11 -3.60 -15.39 9.94
CA PRO A 11 -3.48 -16.74 10.44
C PRO A 11 -3.05 -17.74 9.37
N GLY A 12 -2.25 -18.72 9.76
CA GLY A 12 -1.93 -19.87 8.92
C GLY A 12 -0.97 -19.60 7.76
N ARG A 13 -0.42 -18.41 7.64
CA ARG A 13 0.52 -18.05 6.59
C ARG A 13 1.90 -17.73 7.17
N THR A 14 2.95 -18.10 6.43
CA THR A 14 4.32 -17.74 6.80
C THR A 14 4.64 -16.31 6.36
N PRO A 15 5.65 -15.65 6.97
CA PRO A 15 6.09 -14.34 6.50
C PRO A 15 6.47 -14.33 5.01
N GLU A 16 7.12 -15.38 4.52
CA GLU A 16 7.47 -15.49 3.09
C GLU A 16 6.23 -15.51 2.21
N GLN A 17 5.19 -16.25 2.60
CA GLN A 17 3.96 -16.33 1.83
C GLN A 17 3.25 -14.99 1.76
N VAL A 18 3.19 -14.26 2.88
CA VAL A 18 2.55 -12.94 2.92
C VAL A 18 3.34 -11.92 2.11
N LEU A 19 4.66 -11.91 2.25
CA LEU A 19 5.50 -11.00 1.48
C LEU A 19 5.41 -11.28 -0.02
N ASP A 20 5.47 -12.55 -0.42
CA ASP A 20 5.29 -12.94 -1.82
C ASP A 20 3.96 -12.47 -2.39
N PHE A 21 2.89 -12.62 -1.63
CA PHE A 21 1.58 -12.11 -2.03
C PHE A 21 1.63 -10.59 -2.32
N CYS A 22 2.27 -9.82 -1.44
CA CYS A 22 2.38 -8.37 -1.59
C CYS A 22 3.29 -7.97 -2.77
N LEU A 23 4.30 -8.78 -3.09
CA LEU A 23 5.24 -8.50 -4.18
C LEU A 23 4.68 -8.84 -5.57
N GLU A 24 3.55 -9.54 -5.65
CA GLU A 24 2.84 -9.78 -6.89
C GLU A 24 1.97 -8.57 -7.25
N GLY A 25 2.30 -7.89 -8.35
CA GLY A 25 1.62 -6.65 -8.74
C GLY A 25 0.13 -6.80 -8.93
N VAL A 26 -0.34 -7.96 -9.38
CA VAL A 26 -1.76 -8.26 -9.60
C VAL A 26 -2.58 -8.15 -8.31
N ASN A 27 -1.97 -8.33 -7.14
CA ASN A 27 -2.68 -8.31 -5.87
C ASN A 27 -2.95 -6.89 -5.36
N PHE A 28 -2.22 -5.89 -5.82
CA PHE A 28 -2.43 -4.51 -5.40
C PHE A 28 -3.89 -4.05 -5.63
N PRO A 29 -4.44 -4.13 -6.85
CA PRO A 29 -5.82 -3.73 -7.07
C PRO A 29 -6.84 -4.55 -6.29
N LYS A 30 -6.51 -5.80 -5.95
CA LYS A 30 -7.41 -6.70 -5.22
C LYS A 30 -7.57 -6.33 -3.76
N ILE A 31 -6.51 -5.82 -3.13
CA ILE A 31 -6.55 -5.46 -1.71
C ILE A 31 -6.92 -4.00 -1.48
N PHE A 32 -6.65 -3.12 -2.46
CA PHE A 32 -7.00 -1.72 -2.34
C PHE A 32 -8.52 -1.55 -2.40
N PRO A 33 -9.15 -0.84 -1.45
CA PRO A 33 -10.62 -0.79 -1.33
C PRO A 33 -11.30 0.07 -2.38
N GLU A 34 -10.55 0.90 -3.10
CA GLU A 34 -11.06 1.73 -4.18
C GLU A 34 -10.44 1.30 -5.50
N ARG A 35 -11.05 1.71 -6.61
CA ARG A 35 -10.58 1.32 -7.93
C ARG A 35 -9.17 1.84 -8.20
N VAL A 36 -8.31 0.95 -8.69
CA VAL A 36 -6.95 1.27 -9.15
C VAL A 36 -6.78 0.70 -10.55
N THR A 37 -6.28 1.50 -11.47
CA THR A 37 -5.97 1.09 -12.84
C THR A 37 -4.51 1.42 -13.16
N PRO A 38 -3.75 0.48 -13.77
CA PRO A 38 -2.38 0.78 -14.19
C PRO A 38 -2.38 1.81 -15.33
N LEU A 39 -1.31 2.59 -15.41
CA LEU A 39 -1.06 3.53 -16.50
C LEU A 39 0.16 3.07 -17.30
N GLY A 40 0.06 3.14 -18.63
CA GLY A 40 1.12 2.68 -19.53
C GLY A 40 1.05 1.18 -19.81
N ASP A 41 2.10 0.65 -20.43
CA ASP A 41 2.17 -0.76 -20.86
C ASP A 41 2.63 -1.65 -19.70
N ILE A 42 1.75 -1.85 -18.72
CA ILE A 42 2.04 -2.70 -17.56
C ILE A 42 1.08 -3.88 -17.56
N ASP A 43 1.63 -5.09 -17.57
CA ASP A 43 0.86 -6.31 -17.36
C ASP A 43 0.98 -6.71 -15.87
N LEU A 44 -0.04 -6.39 -15.09
CA LEU A 44 -0.06 -6.70 -13.66
C LEU A 44 0.06 -8.20 -13.37
N ASN A 45 -0.41 -9.06 -14.27
CA ASN A 45 -0.36 -10.51 -14.07
C ASN A 45 1.07 -11.05 -14.05
N ASN A 46 2.00 -10.34 -14.73
CA ASN A 46 3.39 -10.72 -14.83
C ASN A 46 4.33 -9.76 -14.11
N LEU A 47 3.77 -8.86 -13.30
CA LEU A 47 4.55 -7.84 -12.61
C LEU A 47 5.00 -8.32 -11.24
N ARG A 48 6.32 -8.40 -11.04
CA ARG A 48 6.92 -8.60 -9.71
C ARG A 48 7.46 -7.27 -9.22
N ILE A 49 7.18 -6.92 -7.98
CA ILE A 49 7.70 -5.71 -7.36
C ILE A 49 9.17 -5.93 -7.02
N GLU A 50 10.04 -5.10 -7.59
CA GLU A 50 11.50 -5.19 -7.46
C GLU A 50 12.09 -3.82 -7.14
N ALA A 51 13.19 -3.80 -6.40
CA ALA A 51 13.89 -2.56 -6.06
C ALA A 51 14.29 -1.77 -7.30
N GLY A 52 14.08 -0.46 -7.27
CA GLY A 52 14.37 0.45 -8.37
C GLY A 52 13.27 0.60 -9.41
N ARG A 53 12.27 -0.25 -9.39
CA ARG A 53 11.19 -0.22 -10.37
C ARG A 53 10.24 0.93 -10.10
N GLN A 54 9.78 1.58 -11.16
CA GLN A 54 8.78 2.65 -11.10
C GLN A 54 7.46 2.17 -11.69
N PHE A 55 6.36 2.62 -11.08
CA PHE A 55 5.02 2.33 -11.55
C PHE A 55 4.20 3.60 -11.62
N ARG A 56 3.32 3.66 -12.61
CA ARG A 56 2.29 4.69 -12.68
C ARG A 56 0.94 4.02 -12.61
N PHE A 57 0.06 4.57 -11.78
CA PHE A 57 -1.30 4.08 -11.68
C PHE A 57 -2.25 5.23 -11.39
N ARG A 58 -3.53 4.98 -11.68
CA ARG A 58 -4.62 5.89 -11.36
C ARG A 58 -5.45 5.30 -10.24
N HIS A 59 -5.57 6.06 -9.17
CA HIS A 59 -6.42 5.75 -8.05
C HIS A 59 -7.69 6.58 -8.16
N TRP A 60 -8.84 5.94 -8.09
CA TRP A 60 -10.13 6.58 -8.15
C TRP A 60 -10.65 6.81 -6.74
N MET A 61 -10.37 7.97 -6.17
CA MET A 61 -10.79 8.32 -4.81
C MET A 61 -12.32 8.36 -4.74
N PHE A 62 -12.89 7.68 -3.75
CA PHE A 62 -14.33 7.43 -3.64
C PHE A 62 -14.92 6.78 -4.90
N ASN A 63 -14.11 6.06 -5.65
CA ASN A 63 -14.44 5.42 -6.95
C ASN A 63 -14.86 6.41 -8.05
N VAL A 64 -14.67 7.71 -7.87
CA VAL A 64 -15.10 8.74 -8.84
C VAL A 64 -14.03 9.78 -9.18
N ILE A 65 -13.10 10.09 -8.28
CA ILE A 65 -12.10 11.15 -8.50
C ILE A 65 -10.77 10.53 -8.92
N PRO A 66 -10.32 10.74 -10.19
CA PRO A 66 -9.06 10.15 -10.64
C PRO A 66 -7.85 10.91 -10.09
N LEU A 67 -6.95 10.18 -9.45
CA LEU A 67 -5.68 10.70 -8.93
C LEU A 67 -4.55 9.86 -9.51
N ASN A 68 -3.61 10.51 -10.16
CA ASN A 68 -2.48 9.84 -10.80
C ASN A 68 -1.29 9.78 -9.84
N TRP A 69 -0.70 8.60 -9.72
CA TRP A 69 0.45 8.33 -8.87
C TRP A 69 1.61 7.82 -9.70
N THR A 70 2.81 8.28 -9.38
CA THR A 70 4.06 7.66 -9.80
C THR A 70 4.81 7.25 -8.55
N VAL A 71 5.10 5.98 -8.41
CA VAL A 71 5.81 5.43 -7.24
C VAL A 71 7.06 4.70 -7.68
N VAL A 72 8.06 4.68 -6.81
CA VAL A 72 9.29 3.90 -7.00
C VAL A 72 9.45 2.94 -5.83
N ILE A 73 9.91 1.75 -6.14
CA ILE A 73 10.26 0.77 -5.11
C ILE A 73 11.68 1.09 -4.64
N ARG A 74 11.80 1.61 -3.42
CA ARG A 74 13.08 2.03 -2.86
C ARG A 74 13.93 0.86 -2.39
N GLU A 75 13.27 -0.17 -1.82
CA GLU A 75 13.97 -1.27 -1.19
C GLU A 75 13.09 -2.50 -1.17
N VAL A 76 13.69 -3.67 -1.36
CA VAL A 76 13.05 -4.97 -1.13
C VAL A 76 14.02 -5.81 -0.32
N GLY A 77 13.62 -6.22 0.88
CA GLY A 77 14.39 -7.10 1.75
C GLY A 77 13.71 -8.44 1.97
N ASP A 78 14.23 -9.23 2.87
CA ASP A 78 13.69 -10.57 3.20
C ASP A 78 12.34 -10.50 3.93
N CYS A 79 12.09 -9.41 4.66
CA CYS A 79 10.91 -9.25 5.52
C CYS A 79 10.17 -7.93 5.28
N HIS A 80 10.52 -7.19 4.23
CA HIS A 80 9.91 -5.89 3.98
C HIS A 80 10.12 -5.41 2.56
N PHE A 81 9.34 -4.42 2.15
CA PHE A 81 9.66 -3.56 1.02
C PHE A 81 9.10 -2.15 1.24
N ILE A 82 9.68 -1.19 0.54
CA ILE A 82 9.35 0.22 0.68
C ILE A 82 9.03 0.79 -0.69
N ASP A 83 7.85 1.40 -0.82
CA ASP A 83 7.51 2.22 -1.97
C ASP A 83 7.36 3.69 -1.56
N GLU A 84 7.66 4.56 -2.49
CA GLU A 84 7.62 6.00 -2.25
C GLU A 84 7.05 6.72 -3.47
N MET A 85 6.14 7.65 -3.21
CA MET A 85 5.58 8.48 -4.27
C MET A 85 6.63 9.47 -4.77
N ILE A 86 6.87 9.47 -6.08
CA ILE A 86 7.69 10.48 -6.74
C ILE A 86 6.81 11.66 -7.18
N LYS A 87 5.63 11.36 -7.69
CA LYS A 87 4.68 12.35 -8.19
C LYS A 87 3.26 11.88 -7.91
N GLY A 88 2.42 12.74 -7.38
CA GLY A 88 1.05 12.37 -7.07
C GLY A 88 0.29 13.41 -6.27
N PRO A 89 -0.83 13.02 -5.66
CA PRO A 89 -1.74 13.95 -4.99
C PRO A 89 -1.30 14.42 -3.61
N MET A 90 -0.23 13.87 -3.07
CA MET A 90 0.29 14.23 -1.75
C MET A 90 1.55 15.07 -1.89
N ALA A 91 1.96 15.77 -0.83
CA ALA A 91 3.26 16.42 -0.78
C ALA A 91 4.39 15.39 -0.55
N ALA A 92 4.11 14.35 0.24
CA ALA A 92 5.01 13.24 0.47
C ALA A 92 4.20 11.99 0.80
N PHE A 93 4.71 10.82 0.40
CA PHE A 93 4.10 9.54 0.73
C PHE A 93 5.16 8.44 0.65
N ARG A 94 5.43 7.79 1.78
CA ARG A 94 6.36 6.68 1.89
C ARG A 94 5.69 5.55 2.63
N HIS A 95 5.68 4.37 2.02
CA HIS A 95 4.96 3.22 2.52
C HIS A 95 5.92 2.05 2.74
N GLU A 96 6.07 1.64 3.99
CA GLU A 96 6.84 0.45 4.37
C GLU A 96 5.87 -0.69 4.64
N HIS A 97 6.11 -1.82 3.98
CA HIS A 97 5.39 -3.07 4.17
C HIS A 97 6.32 -4.03 4.90
N ARG A 98 5.89 -4.56 6.03
CA ARG A 98 6.74 -5.42 6.86
C ARG A 98 6.00 -6.68 7.28
N VAL A 99 6.72 -7.81 7.29
CA VAL A 99 6.20 -9.09 7.78
C VAL A 99 7.10 -9.61 8.88
N ALA A 100 6.49 -10.27 9.87
CA ALA A 100 7.20 -10.91 10.95
C ALA A 100 6.42 -12.15 11.42
N ALA A 101 7.12 -13.15 11.95
CA ALA A 101 6.44 -14.30 12.52
C ALA A 101 5.61 -13.89 13.73
N GLY A 102 4.38 -14.38 13.79
CA GLY A 102 3.47 -14.19 14.90
C GLY A 102 2.95 -15.52 15.41
N GLU A 103 2.21 -15.49 16.50
CA GLU A 103 1.62 -16.70 17.07
C GLU A 103 0.49 -17.20 16.14
N GLY A 104 0.72 -18.36 15.52
CA GLY A 104 -0.25 -18.97 14.62
C GLY A 104 -0.32 -18.37 13.23
N GLY A 105 0.63 -17.52 12.84
CA GLY A 105 0.62 -16.90 11.53
C GLY A 105 1.69 -15.85 11.34
N THR A 106 1.35 -14.80 10.60
CA THR A 106 2.26 -13.70 10.27
C THR A 106 1.68 -12.36 10.73
N LEU A 107 2.51 -11.57 11.39
CA LEU A 107 2.18 -10.16 11.66
C LEU A 107 2.54 -9.33 10.42
N TYR A 108 1.54 -8.73 9.81
CA TYR A 108 1.70 -7.83 8.68
C TYR A 108 1.51 -6.39 9.15
N THR A 109 2.50 -5.53 8.85
CA THR A 109 2.48 -4.12 9.24
C THR A 109 2.59 -3.22 8.02
N ASP A 110 1.67 -2.29 7.89
CA ASP A 110 1.80 -1.13 7.01
C ASP A 110 2.20 0.07 7.83
N ARG A 111 3.29 0.74 7.45
CA ARG A 111 3.71 2.01 8.04
C ARG A 111 3.81 3.06 6.95
N ILE A 112 2.95 4.07 7.04
CA ILE A 112 2.87 5.12 6.04
C ILE A 112 3.25 6.45 6.67
N THR A 113 4.25 7.10 6.09
CA THR A 113 4.63 8.47 6.43
C THR A 113 4.17 9.36 5.28
N TYR A 114 3.39 10.37 5.55
CA TYR A 114 2.79 11.18 4.50
C TYR A 114 2.66 12.64 4.90
N ALA A 115 2.49 13.50 3.88
CA ALA A 115 2.20 14.91 4.05
C ALA A 115 1.20 15.32 2.98
N ALA A 116 0.13 16.01 3.41
CA ALA A 116 -0.88 16.54 2.50
C ALA A 116 -0.39 17.84 1.86
N ILE A 117 -0.90 18.14 0.67
CA ILE A 117 -0.69 19.43 0.01
C ILE A 117 -1.63 20.44 0.65
N GLY A 118 -1.12 21.62 1.01
CA GLY A 118 -1.93 22.76 1.42
C GLY A 118 -2.13 23.00 2.91
N GLY A 119 -1.95 22.08 3.78
CA GLY A 119 -1.72 22.25 5.21
C GLY A 119 -2.74 22.98 6.09
N ALA A 120 -4.01 23.11 5.70
CA ALA A 120 -5.03 23.60 6.63
C ALA A 120 -5.33 22.52 7.68
N PRO A 121 -5.44 22.86 9.00
CA PRO A 121 -5.65 21.84 10.03
C PRO A 121 -6.87 20.93 9.79
N LEU A 122 -7.92 21.46 9.21
CA LEU A 122 -9.13 20.70 8.91
C LEU A 122 -8.91 19.69 7.79
N GLU A 123 -8.14 20.07 6.77
CA GLU A 123 -7.75 19.16 5.67
C GLU A 123 -6.90 18.00 6.21
N TRP A 124 -6.00 18.28 7.15
CA TRP A 124 -5.20 17.27 7.83
C TRP A 124 -6.06 16.22 8.54
N LEU A 125 -7.09 16.67 9.25
CA LEU A 125 -8.02 15.76 9.94
C LEU A 125 -8.75 14.87 8.95
N LEU A 126 -9.22 15.42 7.83
CA LEU A 126 -9.91 14.67 6.78
C LEU A 126 -8.99 13.67 6.10
N VAL A 127 -7.76 14.08 5.78
CA VAL A 127 -6.77 13.20 5.15
C VAL A 127 -6.41 12.05 6.09
N ASN A 128 -6.16 12.34 7.37
CA ASN A 128 -5.84 11.30 8.36
C ASN A 128 -6.98 10.29 8.50
N ALA A 129 -8.22 10.74 8.58
CA ALA A 129 -9.38 9.86 8.68
C ALA A 129 -9.53 8.99 7.42
N TYR A 130 -9.37 9.58 6.24
CA TYR A 130 -9.42 8.88 4.96
C TYR A 130 -8.33 7.80 4.87
N MET A 131 -7.08 8.17 5.20
CA MET A 131 -5.95 7.24 5.16
C MET A 131 -6.17 6.05 6.08
N ARG A 132 -6.64 6.29 7.30
CA ARG A 132 -6.92 5.21 8.24
C ARG A 132 -7.99 4.27 7.70
N ARG A 133 -9.07 4.82 7.17
CA ARG A 133 -10.15 4.02 6.57
C ARG A 133 -9.64 3.14 5.44
N ILE A 134 -8.83 3.70 4.54
CA ILE A 134 -8.27 2.99 3.39
C ILE A 134 -7.39 1.83 3.86
N PHE A 135 -6.47 2.07 4.79
CA PHE A 135 -5.53 1.05 5.21
C PHE A 135 -6.19 -0.02 6.11
N GLU A 136 -7.18 0.34 6.90
CA GLU A 136 -7.97 -0.66 7.63
C GLU A 136 -8.74 -1.57 6.66
N ALA A 137 -9.35 -1.01 5.62
CA ALA A 137 -10.04 -1.80 4.59
C ALA A 137 -9.05 -2.67 3.80
N ARG A 138 -7.88 -2.17 3.49
CA ARG A 138 -6.82 -2.93 2.84
C ARG A 138 -6.43 -4.16 3.67
N HIS A 139 -6.28 -4.02 4.99
CA HIS A 139 -5.97 -5.13 5.89
C HIS A 139 -7.10 -6.16 5.93
N ARG A 140 -8.36 -5.72 5.97
CA ARG A 140 -9.51 -6.63 5.90
C ARG A 140 -9.51 -7.43 4.60
N ASN A 141 -9.21 -6.78 3.48
CA ASN A 141 -9.15 -7.45 2.17
C ASN A 141 -8.01 -8.47 2.11
N MET A 142 -6.86 -8.15 2.68
CA MET A 142 -5.75 -9.11 2.78
C MET A 142 -6.13 -10.35 3.58
N LEU A 143 -6.80 -10.16 4.72
CA LEU A 143 -7.28 -11.28 5.53
C LEU A 143 -8.22 -12.20 4.74
N GLN A 144 -9.10 -11.64 3.92
CA GLN A 144 -10.01 -12.41 3.09
C GLN A 144 -9.27 -13.22 2.02
N LEU A 145 -8.30 -12.60 1.36
CA LEU A 145 -7.58 -13.22 0.23
C LEU A 145 -6.54 -14.24 0.67
N LEU A 146 -6.01 -14.10 1.88
CA LEU A 146 -4.97 -14.98 2.44
C LEU A 146 -5.51 -16.06 3.40
N LYS A 147 -6.80 -16.19 3.47
CA LYS A 147 -7.42 -17.30 4.22
C LYS A 147 -6.98 -18.66 3.74
#